data_a3ef11e37891a76c8ac8ec95a4e20b81
#
_entry.id   a3ef11e37891a76c8ac8ec95a4e20b81
#
_cell.length_a   1.000
_cell.length_b   1.000
_cell.length_c   1.000
_cell.angle_alpha   90.00
_cell.angle_beta   90.00
_cell.angle_gamma   90.00
#
_symmetry.space_group_name_H-M   'P 1'
#
loop_
_entity.id
_entity.type
_entity.pdbx_description
1 polymer ?
#
loop_
_entity_poly.entity_id
_entity_poly.type
_entity_poly.pdbx_seq_one_letter_code
_entity_poly.pdbx_strand_id
1 'polypeptide(L)'
;MQEMVIYGVSFDMVGKQPIVLLKTVESNKFLPIWIGHPEAAAILMKLQGASTPRPMTHDLLSDMLGELDVECTRVAVTELRENTFYASISLRANGREMEIDSRPSDALALAVRAGAPIFAADEVIAESAIEFEHEVEADDLAEGDEGELDDE
;
A
#
# COMPACT_ATOMS: atom_id res chain seq x y z
N MET A 1 -15.40 -4.68 -2.51
CA MET A 1 -13.94 -4.49 -2.57
C MET A 1 -13.45 -4.55 -3.98
N GLN A 2 -12.46 -3.74 -4.30
CA GLN A 2 -11.83 -3.77 -5.62
C GLN A 2 -10.37 -4.07 -5.46
N GLU A 3 -9.84 -4.85 -6.38
CA GLU A 3 -8.42 -5.16 -6.39
C GLU A 3 -7.62 -3.95 -6.85
N MET A 4 -6.47 -3.74 -6.20
CA MET A 4 -5.58 -2.63 -6.46
C MET A 4 -4.18 -3.16 -6.73
N VAL A 5 -3.37 -2.36 -7.40
CA VAL A 5 -1.94 -2.63 -7.53
C VAL A 5 -1.19 -1.40 -7.06
N ILE A 6 0.06 -1.59 -6.65
CA ILE A 6 0.92 -0.45 -6.31
C ILE A 6 1.39 0.16 -7.61
N TYR A 7 0.95 1.39 -7.88
CA TYR A 7 1.33 2.11 -9.08
C TYR A 7 2.73 2.71 -8.92
N GLY A 8 3.03 3.18 -7.72
CA GLY A 8 4.34 3.73 -7.42
C GLY A 8 4.41 4.30 -6.03
N VAL A 9 5.60 4.75 -5.67
CA VAL A 9 5.86 5.47 -4.43
C VAL A 9 6.52 6.78 -4.81
N SER A 10 5.93 7.88 -4.37
CA SER A 10 6.42 9.24 -4.64
C SER A 10 6.66 9.97 -3.34
N PHE A 11 7.25 11.14 -3.44
CA PHE A 11 7.48 11.98 -2.27
C PHE A 11 6.73 13.30 -2.46
N ASP A 12 6.05 13.71 -1.41
CA ASP A 12 5.45 15.04 -1.32
C ASP A 12 6.58 15.99 -0.93
N MET A 13 7.02 16.81 -1.87
CA MET A 13 8.15 17.71 -1.66
C MET A 13 7.86 18.77 -0.59
N VAL A 14 6.60 19.17 -0.48
CA VAL A 14 6.19 20.17 0.52
C VAL A 14 6.19 19.55 1.92
N GLY A 15 5.50 18.43 2.08
CA GLY A 15 5.41 17.73 3.35
C GLY A 15 6.59 16.83 3.64
N LYS A 16 7.43 16.56 2.64
CA LYS A 16 8.57 15.66 2.74
C LYS A 16 8.17 14.28 3.23
N GLN A 17 6.97 13.86 2.86
CA GLN A 17 6.42 12.58 3.27
C GLN A 17 6.17 11.71 2.05
N PRO A 18 6.52 10.43 2.12
CA PRO A 18 6.25 9.52 1.00
C PRO A 18 4.77 9.25 0.83
N ILE A 19 4.39 9.01 -0.42
CA ILE A 19 3.03 8.64 -0.79
C ILE A 19 3.12 7.33 -1.55
N VAL A 20 2.39 6.31 -1.11
CA VAL A 20 2.19 5.14 -1.95
C VAL A 20 0.90 5.35 -2.73
N LEU A 21 0.97 5.10 -4.02
CA LEU A 21 -0.15 5.29 -4.91
C LEU A 21 -0.68 3.94 -5.35
N LEU A 22 -1.90 3.63 -4.94
CA LEU A 22 -2.57 2.41 -5.37
C LEU A 22 -3.49 2.75 -6.53
N LYS A 23 -3.60 1.83 -7.48
CA LYS A 23 -4.47 2.00 -8.64
C LYS A 23 -5.41 0.81 -8.74
N THR A 24 -6.68 1.06 -9.05
CA THR A 24 -7.63 -0.02 -9.31
C THR A 24 -7.19 -0.80 -10.54
N VAL A 25 -7.32 -2.12 -10.49
CA VAL A 25 -6.94 -2.98 -11.60
C VAL A 25 -7.85 -2.72 -12.81
N GLU A 26 -9.13 -2.49 -12.56
CA GLU A 26 -10.13 -2.44 -13.63
C GLU A 26 -10.56 -1.03 -14.06
N SER A 27 -9.97 0.00 -13.47
CA SER A 27 -10.35 1.38 -13.81
C SER A 27 -9.17 2.32 -13.59
N ASN A 28 -9.42 3.63 -13.70
CA ASN A 28 -8.37 4.64 -13.52
C ASN A 28 -8.52 5.40 -12.21
N LYS A 29 -8.88 4.71 -11.16
CA LYS A 29 -8.98 5.33 -9.85
C LYS A 29 -7.70 5.08 -9.08
N PHE A 30 -7.17 6.15 -8.51
CA PHE A 30 -5.90 6.13 -7.78
C PHE A 30 -6.16 6.51 -6.34
N LEU A 31 -5.60 5.74 -5.42
CA LEU A 31 -5.76 5.98 -3.99
C LEU A 31 -4.39 6.34 -3.41
N PRO A 32 -4.16 7.63 -3.09
CA PRO A 32 -2.90 8.03 -2.46
C PRO A 32 -2.98 7.81 -0.96
N ILE A 33 -1.93 7.21 -0.40
CA ILE A 33 -1.83 6.98 1.04
C ILE A 33 -0.48 7.50 1.51
N TRP A 34 -0.49 8.46 2.44
CA TRP A 34 0.75 8.97 3.02
C TRP A 34 1.28 7.96 4.02
N ILE A 35 2.57 7.66 3.93
CA ILE A 35 3.21 6.64 4.76
C ILE A 35 4.52 7.17 5.34
N GLY A 36 5.08 6.43 6.29
CA GLY A 36 6.37 6.79 6.88
C GLY A 36 7.53 6.43 5.97
N HIS A 37 8.67 7.08 6.20
CA HIS A 37 9.86 6.83 5.39
C HIS A 37 10.36 5.39 5.49
N PRO A 38 10.41 4.76 6.69
CA PRO A 38 10.86 3.36 6.76
C PRO A 38 9.97 2.40 5.97
N GLU A 39 8.65 2.61 6.02
CA GLU A 39 7.72 1.75 5.30
C GLU A 39 7.80 1.97 3.80
N ALA A 40 7.99 3.23 3.38
CA ALA A 40 8.18 3.53 1.96
C ALA A 40 9.43 2.85 1.44
N ALA A 41 10.53 2.89 2.21
CA ALA A 41 11.77 2.21 1.85
C ALA A 41 11.56 0.71 1.73
N ALA A 42 10.81 0.12 2.67
CA ALA A 42 10.53 -1.31 2.66
C ALA A 42 9.78 -1.73 1.40
N ILE A 43 8.79 -0.93 0.99
CA ILE A 43 8.02 -1.21 -0.24
C ILE A 43 8.92 -1.05 -1.47
N LEU A 44 9.62 0.08 -1.57
CA LEU A 44 10.47 0.37 -2.74
C LEU A 44 11.57 -0.67 -2.92
N MET A 45 12.25 -1.06 -1.85
CA MET A 45 13.33 -2.04 -1.95
C MET A 45 12.83 -3.35 -2.54
N LYS A 46 11.66 -3.79 -2.10
CA LYS A 46 11.10 -5.03 -2.63
C LYS A 46 10.69 -4.86 -4.09
N LEU A 47 10.06 -3.76 -4.45
CA LEU A 47 9.65 -3.51 -5.84
C LEU A 47 10.84 -3.42 -6.78
N GLN A 48 11.98 -2.92 -6.29
CA GLN A 48 13.19 -2.77 -7.08
C GLN A 48 14.06 -4.03 -7.09
N GLY A 49 13.65 -5.06 -6.37
CA GLY A 49 14.43 -6.28 -6.27
C GLY A 49 15.70 -6.14 -5.46
N ALA A 50 15.80 -5.09 -4.65
CA ALA A 50 16.97 -4.86 -3.81
C ALA A 50 16.97 -5.84 -2.63
N SER A 51 18.16 -6.25 -2.19
CA SER A 51 18.28 -7.11 -1.02
C SER A 51 19.23 -6.46 -0.02
N THR A 52 19.08 -6.85 1.22
CA THR A 52 19.91 -6.36 2.31
C THR A 52 20.70 -7.52 2.93
N PRO A 53 21.86 -7.25 3.55
CA PRO A 53 22.66 -8.32 4.17
C PRO A 53 21.90 -9.07 5.26
N ARG A 54 20.98 -8.41 5.95
CA ARG A 54 20.17 -9.02 6.99
C ARG A 54 18.70 -8.67 6.73
N PRO A 55 17.75 -9.56 7.16
CA PRO A 55 16.32 -9.27 6.97
C PRO A 55 15.92 -7.97 7.65
N MET A 56 15.14 -7.15 6.92
CA MET A 56 14.51 -5.96 7.46
C MET A 56 13.22 -6.35 8.17
N THR A 57 12.54 -5.39 8.80
CA THR A 57 11.35 -5.68 9.60
C THR A 57 10.30 -6.50 8.85
N HIS A 58 9.95 -6.09 7.64
CA HIS A 58 8.88 -6.78 6.89
C HIS A 58 9.37 -8.08 6.28
N ASP A 59 10.68 -8.20 6.01
CA ASP A 59 11.27 -9.47 5.60
C ASP A 59 11.16 -10.47 6.75
N LEU A 60 11.49 -10.01 7.96
CA LEU A 60 11.38 -10.85 9.15
C LEU A 60 9.94 -11.32 9.37
N LEU A 61 9.00 -10.41 9.23
CA LEU A 61 7.57 -10.73 9.37
C LEU A 61 7.16 -11.81 8.37
N SER A 62 7.54 -11.65 7.11
CA SER A 62 7.25 -12.62 6.07
C SER A 62 7.92 -13.97 6.35
N ASP A 63 9.18 -13.93 6.80
CA ASP A 63 9.91 -15.15 7.13
C ASP A 63 9.25 -15.90 8.29
N MET A 64 8.79 -15.17 9.30
CA MET A 64 8.10 -15.78 10.44
C MET A 64 6.84 -16.51 10.01
N LEU A 65 6.05 -15.87 9.13
CA LEU A 65 4.85 -16.51 8.61
C LEU A 65 5.20 -17.79 7.85
N GLY A 66 6.25 -17.74 7.02
CA GLY A 66 6.69 -18.92 6.29
C GLY A 66 7.14 -20.05 7.19
N GLU A 67 7.91 -19.74 8.23
CA GLU A 67 8.38 -20.75 9.17
C GLU A 67 7.24 -21.41 9.94
N LEU A 68 6.16 -20.66 10.18
CA LEU A 68 4.99 -21.16 10.91
C LEU A 68 3.93 -21.78 9.98
N ASP A 69 4.23 -21.89 8.68
CA ASP A 69 3.30 -22.39 7.67
C ASP A 69 2.00 -21.61 7.64
N VAL A 70 2.12 -20.28 7.76
CA VAL A 70 1.00 -19.35 7.68
C VAL A 70 1.08 -18.61 6.35
N GLU A 71 -0.02 -18.61 5.62
CA GLU A 71 -0.09 -17.95 4.32
C GLU A 71 -0.79 -16.59 4.46
N CYS A 72 -0.19 -15.53 3.91
CA CYS A 72 -0.87 -14.25 3.75
C CYS A 72 -1.66 -14.33 2.46
N THR A 73 -2.98 -14.37 2.55
CA THR A 73 -3.83 -14.60 1.37
C THR A 73 -4.20 -13.32 0.66
N ARG A 74 -4.30 -12.21 1.41
CA ARG A 74 -4.55 -10.88 0.82
C ARG A 74 -4.37 -9.82 1.90
N VAL A 75 -4.30 -8.57 1.44
CA VAL A 75 -4.39 -7.42 2.34
C VAL A 75 -5.46 -6.48 1.79
N ALA A 76 -6.08 -5.68 2.65
CA ALA A 76 -7.13 -4.77 2.21
C ALA A 76 -7.08 -3.47 3.02
N VAL A 77 -7.27 -2.34 2.33
CA VAL A 77 -7.52 -1.07 2.98
C VAL A 77 -9.03 -1.01 3.22
N THR A 78 -9.43 -1.09 4.48
CA THR A 78 -10.82 -1.38 4.84
C THR A 78 -11.63 -0.17 5.23
N GLU A 79 -11.01 0.85 5.82
CA GLU A 79 -11.72 2.00 6.33
C GLU A 79 -10.87 3.26 6.27
N LEU A 80 -11.56 4.40 6.22
CA LEU A 80 -10.97 5.70 6.48
C LEU A 80 -11.80 6.35 7.57
N ARG A 81 -11.20 6.60 8.74
CA ARG A 81 -11.85 7.25 9.86
C ARG A 81 -10.95 8.34 10.41
N GLU A 82 -11.50 9.54 10.55
CA GLU A 82 -10.75 10.67 11.12
C GLU A 82 -9.39 10.85 10.44
N ASN A 83 -9.39 10.80 9.10
CA ASN A 83 -8.20 10.95 8.26
C ASN A 83 -7.15 9.86 8.46
N THR A 84 -7.56 8.72 9.03
CA THR A 84 -6.67 7.58 9.24
C THR A 84 -7.18 6.38 8.48
N PHE A 85 -6.33 5.82 7.61
CA PHE A 85 -6.66 4.60 6.90
C PHE A 85 -6.38 3.40 7.78
N TYR A 86 -7.28 2.43 7.74
CA TYR A 86 -7.17 1.15 8.42
C TYR A 86 -6.99 0.06 7.39
N ALA A 87 -6.24 -0.96 7.73
CA ALA A 87 -6.03 -2.10 6.84
C ALA A 87 -6.14 -3.41 7.60
N SER A 88 -6.38 -4.46 6.86
CA SER A 88 -6.47 -5.80 7.40
C SER A 88 -5.59 -6.74 6.58
N ILE A 89 -4.91 -7.63 7.28
CA ILE A 89 -4.10 -8.68 6.67
C ILE A 89 -4.84 -9.99 6.88
N SER A 90 -5.15 -10.70 5.81
CA SER A 90 -5.84 -11.99 5.90
C SER A 90 -4.80 -13.10 5.88
N LEU A 91 -4.83 -13.95 6.90
CA LEU A 91 -3.92 -15.08 7.05
C LEU A 91 -4.69 -16.39 7.07
N ARG A 92 -4.04 -17.44 6.59
CA ARG A 92 -4.61 -18.78 6.64
C ARG A 92 -3.56 -19.76 7.16
N ALA A 93 -3.96 -20.57 8.15
CA ALA A 93 -3.11 -21.59 8.74
C ALA A 93 -3.98 -22.78 9.14
N ASN A 94 -3.61 -23.98 8.69
CA ASN A 94 -4.33 -25.22 9.03
C ASN A 94 -5.83 -25.13 8.71
N GLY A 95 -6.18 -24.52 7.58
CA GLY A 95 -7.57 -24.37 7.18
C GLY A 95 -8.35 -23.30 7.95
N ARG A 96 -7.70 -22.63 8.89
CA ARG A 96 -8.29 -21.55 9.66
C ARG A 96 -7.90 -20.21 9.07
N GLU A 97 -8.87 -19.32 8.96
CA GLU A 97 -8.61 -17.96 8.46
C GLU A 97 -8.65 -16.96 9.60
N MET A 98 -7.76 -15.97 9.51
CA MET A 98 -7.61 -14.93 10.54
C MET A 98 -7.46 -13.59 9.88
N GLU A 99 -7.96 -12.54 10.54
CA GLU A 99 -7.80 -11.17 10.09
C GLU A 99 -6.98 -10.41 11.13
N ILE A 100 -5.96 -9.72 10.68
CA ILE A 100 -5.06 -8.98 11.59
C ILE A 100 -5.16 -7.50 11.25
N ASP A 101 -5.44 -6.68 12.25
CA ASP A 101 -5.45 -5.23 12.09
C ASP A 101 -4.05 -4.71 11.79
N SER A 102 -3.94 -3.76 10.88
CA SER A 102 -2.65 -3.27 10.42
C SER A 102 -2.76 -1.84 9.90
N ARG A 103 -1.64 -1.12 9.95
CA ARG A 103 -1.55 0.11 9.17
C ARG A 103 -1.43 -0.28 7.69
N PRO A 104 -1.99 0.53 6.78
CA PRO A 104 -1.85 0.23 5.35
C PRO A 104 -0.41 0.06 4.89
N SER A 105 0.50 0.89 5.38
CA SER A 105 1.92 0.82 4.99
C SER A 105 2.53 -0.55 5.31
N ASP A 106 2.25 -1.10 6.48
CA ASP A 106 2.78 -2.40 6.88
C ASP A 106 2.13 -3.53 6.09
N ALA A 107 0.82 -3.43 5.85
CA ALA A 107 0.10 -4.42 5.07
C ALA A 107 0.66 -4.49 3.64
N LEU A 108 0.92 -3.33 3.03
CA LEU A 108 1.48 -3.27 1.67
C LEU A 108 2.90 -3.83 1.63
N ALA A 109 3.73 -3.47 2.61
CA ALA A 109 5.10 -3.97 2.68
C ALA A 109 5.14 -5.49 2.83
N LEU A 110 4.19 -6.05 3.57
CA LEU A 110 4.07 -7.50 3.68
C LEU A 110 3.54 -8.11 2.38
N ALA A 111 2.52 -7.50 1.78
CA ALA A 111 1.90 -8.03 0.57
C ALA A 111 2.90 -8.19 -0.57
N VAL A 112 3.80 -7.21 -0.77
CA VAL A 112 4.78 -7.29 -1.85
C VAL A 112 5.80 -8.40 -1.61
N ARG A 113 6.03 -8.79 -0.36
CA ARG A 113 6.92 -9.89 -0.03
C ARG A 113 6.23 -11.24 -0.15
N ALA A 114 4.98 -11.30 0.24
CA ALA A 114 4.20 -12.53 0.21
C ALA A 114 3.61 -12.84 -1.17
N GLY A 115 3.63 -11.86 -2.07
CA GLY A 115 2.97 -12.00 -3.36
C GLY A 115 1.45 -12.01 -3.23
N ALA A 116 0.93 -11.37 -2.19
CA ALA A 116 -0.50 -11.36 -1.90
C ALA A 116 -1.21 -10.22 -2.65
N PRO A 117 -2.44 -10.45 -3.11
CA PRO A 117 -3.20 -9.37 -3.75
C PRO A 117 -3.62 -8.31 -2.74
N ILE A 118 -3.81 -7.10 -3.26
CA ILE A 118 -4.17 -5.92 -2.49
C ILE A 118 -5.57 -5.49 -2.89
N PHE A 119 -6.39 -5.16 -1.92
CA PHE A 119 -7.77 -4.71 -2.15
C PHE A 119 -8.03 -3.42 -1.39
N ALA A 120 -9.07 -2.71 -1.79
CA ALA A 120 -9.59 -1.57 -1.05
C ALA A 120 -11.11 -1.66 -1.01
N ALA A 121 -11.70 -1.28 0.11
CA ALA A 121 -13.14 -1.27 0.27
C ALA A 121 -13.74 -0.22 -0.66
N ASP A 122 -14.94 -0.51 -1.16
CA ASP A 122 -15.64 0.40 -2.09
C ASP A 122 -15.85 1.78 -1.47
N GLU A 123 -16.15 1.84 -0.17
CA GLU A 123 -16.35 3.12 0.53
C GLU A 123 -15.07 3.94 0.56
N VAL A 124 -13.92 3.29 0.74
CA VAL A 124 -12.62 3.98 0.77
C VAL A 124 -12.33 4.58 -0.61
N ILE A 125 -12.57 3.81 -1.66
CA ILE A 125 -12.36 4.27 -3.03
C ILE A 125 -13.30 5.44 -3.33
N ALA A 126 -14.57 5.32 -2.95
CA ALA A 126 -15.55 6.37 -3.20
C ALA A 126 -15.19 7.68 -2.50
N GLU A 127 -14.64 7.60 -1.28
CA GLU A 127 -14.29 8.79 -0.50
C GLU A 127 -12.97 9.43 -0.90
N SER A 128 -11.98 8.64 -1.27
CA SER A 128 -10.60 9.11 -1.31
C SER A 128 -9.89 8.93 -2.63
N ALA A 129 -10.42 8.14 -3.55
CA ALA A 129 -9.75 7.91 -4.82
C ALA A 129 -9.90 9.11 -5.76
N ILE A 130 -8.86 9.31 -6.57
CA ILE A 130 -8.80 10.32 -7.61
C ILE A 130 -8.92 9.61 -8.94
N GLU A 131 -9.74 10.14 -9.84
CA GLU A 131 -9.93 9.53 -11.16
C GLU A 131 -9.31 10.41 -12.24
N PHE A 132 -8.63 9.79 -13.17
CA PHE A 132 -8.02 10.47 -14.31
C PHE A 132 -8.60 9.93 -15.61
N GLU A 133 -8.72 10.80 -16.61
CA GLU A 133 -9.26 10.42 -17.92
C GLU A 133 -8.25 9.62 -18.73
N HIS A 134 -6.97 9.75 -18.42
CA HIS A 134 -5.92 9.04 -19.12
C HIS A 134 -4.83 8.66 -18.14
N GLU A 135 -3.93 7.78 -18.57
CA GLU A 135 -2.86 7.28 -17.73
C GLU A 135 -1.90 8.39 -17.34
N VAL A 136 -1.49 8.39 -16.07
CA VAL A 136 -0.54 9.37 -15.55
C VAL A 136 0.55 8.64 -14.76
N GLU A 137 1.70 9.28 -14.63
CA GLU A 137 2.79 8.76 -13.82
C GLU A 137 2.59 9.16 -12.37
N ALA A 138 3.16 8.36 -11.47
CA ALA A 138 3.09 8.66 -10.04
C ALA A 138 3.72 10.01 -9.71
N ASP A 139 4.83 10.33 -10.38
CA ASP A 139 5.51 11.61 -10.19
C ASP A 139 4.63 12.79 -10.61
N ASP A 140 3.89 12.62 -11.70
CA ASP A 140 2.97 13.64 -12.17
C ASP A 140 1.89 13.93 -11.14
N LEU A 141 1.41 12.91 -10.49
CA LEU A 141 0.42 13.07 -9.44
C LEU A 141 0.98 13.79 -8.22
N ALA A 142 2.21 13.46 -7.84
CA ALA A 142 2.88 14.13 -6.74
C ALA A 142 3.14 15.61 -7.07
N GLU A 143 3.57 15.89 -8.29
CA GLU A 143 3.76 17.26 -8.75
C GLU A 143 2.46 18.02 -8.83
N GLY A 144 1.40 17.34 -9.24
CA GLY A 144 0.07 17.95 -9.27
C GLY A 144 -0.39 18.34 -7.88
N ASP A 145 -0.16 17.50 -6.89
CA ASP A 145 -0.49 17.82 -5.50
C ASP A 145 0.32 19.00 -5.00
N GLU A 146 1.59 19.04 -5.32
CA GLU A 146 2.45 20.16 -4.98
C GLU A 146 1.99 21.43 -5.69
N GLY A 147 1.63 21.31 -6.96
CA GLY A 147 1.09 22.42 -7.72
C GLY A 147 -0.16 23.00 -7.11
N GLU A 148 -1.04 22.14 -6.66
CA GLU A 148 -2.24 22.59 -5.98
C GLU A 148 -1.93 23.37 -4.71
N LEU A 149 -0.96 22.88 -3.95
CA LEU A 149 -0.53 23.53 -2.72
C LEU A 149 0.16 24.86 -3.00
N ASP A 150 0.96 24.93 -4.06
CA ASP A 150 1.71 26.12 -4.41
C ASP A 150 0.87 27.16 -5.13
N ASP A 151 -0.03 26.74 -6.00
CA ASP A 151 -0.86 27.63 -6.81
C ASP A 151 -1.96 28.30 -5.99
N GLU A 152 -2.31 27.69 -4.90
CA GLU A 152 -3.38 28.14 -4.04
C GLU A 152 -2.86 28.93 -2.84
#